data_8fb62249fb429991d7c89aabad02dd10
#
_entry.id   8fb62249fb429991d7c89aabad02dd10
#
_cell.length_a   1.000
_cell.length_b   1.000
_cell.length_c   1.000
_cell.angle_alpha   90.00
_cell.angle_beta   90.00
_cell.angle_gamma   90.00
#
_symmetry.space_group_name_H-M   'P 1'
#
loop_
_entity.id
_entity.type
_entity.pdbx_description
1 polymer ?
#
loop_
_entity_poly.entity_id
_entity_poly.type
_entity_poly.pdbx_seq_one_letter_code
_entity_poly.pdbx_strand_id
1 'polypeptide(L)'
;MTVLDGRAPRSATTETQLSFRRPSGPRTVRNALATIYVTLATVLAVIPLVWVLFTVISKGARLVFTSTWWLQSQRGITPRREGGGAYHAIIGTLEIALICALIAVPLGVLGAIFLIEYARGTRAARAVSFTVDILSGIPSIVAALFIYALFITIFGFSRSAIAVSCALVLLMLPTVLRSTEEMLKLVPDSLREASYALGVSKWKTIMKVVIPTAFGGISTGVVLGLARVMGETAPLLILVSYAVGINFSPTSDTMGALPTMINSGRDQAPTLPGYERVWAAAFTLIIIVMLLNLLARGIARASKLKEK
;
A
#
# COMPACT_ATOMS: atom_id res chain seq x y z
N MET A 1 75.50 22.92 -39.07
CA MET A 1 75.18 22.33 -37.75
C MET A 1 74.06 23.18 -37.14
N THR A 2 72.85 22.86 -37.48
CA THR A 2 71.62 23.65 -37.18
C THR A 2 70.79 22.85 -36.23
N VAL A 3 70.67 23.30 -34.98
CA VAL A 3 69.89 22.70 -33.90
C VAL A 3 68.41 23.03 -34.13
N LEU A 4 67.57 22.03 -34.41
CA LEU A 4 66.13 22.18 -34.49
C LEU A 4 65.54 22.17 -33.07
N ASP A 5 64.99 23.31 -32.65
CA ASP A 5 64.30 23.54 -31.43
C ASP A 5 62.83 22.99 -31.58
N GLY A 6 62.60 21.77 -31.05
CA GLY A 6 61.31 21.07 -31.09
C GLY A 6 60.40 21.46 -29.93
N ARG A 7 59.73 22.62 -30.01
CA ARG A 7 58.63 22.94 -29.11
C ARG A 7 57.32 22.40 -29.65
N ALA A 8 56.83 21.31 -29.02
CA ALA A 8 55.47 20.82 -29.25
C ALA A 8 54.42 21.87 -28.76
N PRO A 9 53.36 22.09 -29.51
CA PRO A 9 52.30 23.02 -29.09
C PRO A 9 51.55 22.43 -27.87
N ARG A 10 51.57 23.16 -26.76
CA ARG A 10 50.71 22.89 -25.62
C ARG A 10 49.25 23.06 -26.08
N SER A 11 48.52 21.96 -26.19
CA SER A 11 47.07 21.97 -26.36
C SER A 11 46.47 22.61 -25.10
N ALA A 12 46.01 23.83 -25.23
CA ALA A 12 45.20 24.51 -24.23
C ALA A 12 43.86 23.76 -24.17
N THR A 13 43.72 22.87 -23.21
CA THR A 13 42.42 22.35 -22.79
C THR A 13 41.61 23.53 -22.23
N THR A 14 40.76 24.09 -23.07
CA THR A 14 39.77 25.08 -22.67
C THR A 14 38.78 24.38 -21.74
N GLU A 15 39.06 24.43 -20.45
CA GLU A 15 38.05 24.09 -19.45
C GLU A 15 36.90 25.06 -19.67
N THR A 16 35.81 24.55 -20.27
CA THR A 16 34.54 25.25 -20.36
C THR A 16 34.02 25.38 -18.95
N GLN A 17 34.38 26.45 -18.26
CA GLN A 17 33.76 26.80 -16.98
C GLN A 17 32.29 27.04 -17.24
N LEU A 18 31.45 26.07 -16.85
CA LEU A 18 30.00 26.23 -16.80
C LEU A 18 29.67 27.36 -15.81
N SER A 19 29.62 28.59 -16.34
CA SER A 19 29.17 29.72 -15.55
C SER A 19 27.67 29.59 -15.32
N PHE A 20 27.28 29.12 -14.14
CA PHE A 20 25.90 29.17 -13.69
C PHE A 20 25.48 30.64 -13.56
N ARG A 21 24.85 31.18 -14.60
CA ARG A 21 24.28 32.50 -14.60
C ARG A 21 23.23 32.58 -13.49
N ARG A 22 23.44 33.44 -12.50
CA ARG A 22 22.43 33.72 -11.46
C ARG A 22 21.12 34.12 -12.15
N PRO A 23 19.98 33.54 -11.76
CA PRO A 23 18.70 33.86 -12.39
C PRO A 23 18.43 35.37 -12.32
N SER A 24 17.91 35.95 -13.43
CA SER A 24 17.55 37.37 -13.48
C SER A 24 16.49 37.71 -12.41
N GLY A 25 16.51 38.94 -11.85
CA GLY A 25 15.64 39.38 -10.75
C GLY A 25 14.16 38.99 -10.90
N PRO A 26 13.49 39.17 -12.08
CA PRO A 26 12.10 38.74 -12.25
C PRO A 26 11.88 37.22 -12.15
N ARG A 27 12.86 36.41 -12.56
CA ARG A 27 12.78 34.94 -12.39
C ARG A 27 12.95 34.52 -10.93
N THR A 28 13.79 35.20 -10.18
CA THR A 28 14.00 34.94 -8.75
C THR A 28 12.75 35.25 -7.95
N VAL A 29 12.09 36.38 -8.23
CA VAL A 29 10.80 36.74 -7.59
C VAL A 29 9.71 35.71 -7.91
N ARG A 30 9.55 35.32 -9.17
CA ARG A 30 8.58 34.31 -9.56
C ARG A 30 8.83 32.95 -8.92
N ASN A 31 10.10 32.53 -8.82
CA ASN A 31 10.46 31.30 -8.13
C ASN A 31 10.18 31.38 -6.62
N ALA A 32 10.48 32.53 -5.98
CA ALA A 32 10.15 32.74 -4.57
C ALA A 32 8.65 32.68 -4.33
N LEU A 33 7.84 33.33 -5.15
CA LEU A 33 6.38 33.28 -5.05
C LEU A 33 5.84 31.86 -5.28
N ALA A 34 6.36 31.13 -6.27
CA ALA A 34 6.00 29.74 -6.51
C ALA A 34 6.37 28.84 -5.31
N THR A 35 7.55 29.03 -4.73
CA THR A 35 7.98 28.28 -3.53
C THR A 35 7.06 28.59 -2.34
N ILE A 36 6.75 29.86 -2.09
CA ILE A 36 5.82 30.26 -1.02
C ILE A 36 4.45 29.60 -1.25
N TYR A 37 3.91 29.67 -2.46
CA TYR A 37 2.61 29.07 -2.80
C TYR A 37 2.60 27.55 -2.55
N VAL A 38 3.62 26.82 -3.06
CA VAL A 38 3.75 25.37 -2.85
C VAL A 38 3.88 25.03 -1.37
N THR A 39 4.71 25.80 -0.62
CA THR A 39 4.88 25.59 0.81
C THR A 39 3.59 25.83 1.58
N LEU A 40 2.87 26.91 1.30
CA LEU A 40 1.57 27.18 1.93
C LEU A 40 0.53 26.10 1.61
N ALA A 41 0.45 25.67 0.34
CA ALA A 41 -0.43 24.59 -0.05
C ALA A 41 -0.09 23.27 0.67
N THR A 42 1.20 22.96 0.81
CA THR A 42 1.66 21.79 1.55
C THR A 42 1.29 21.87 3.04
N VAL A 43 1.57 23.01 3.68
CA VAL A 43 1.20 23.23 5.10
C VAL A 43 -0.30 23.09 5.29
N LEU A 44 -1.10 23.73 4.42
CA LEU A 44 -2.57 23.66 4.48
C LEU A 44 -3.09 22.21 4.33
N ALA A 45 -2.47 21.41 3.49
CA ALA A 45 -2.82 19.99 3.31
C ALA A 45 -2.41 19.13 4.52
N VAL A 46 -1.32 19.46 5.21
CA VAL A 46 -0.81 18.71 6.37
C VAL A 46 -1.61 18.99 7.65
N ILE A 47 -2.14 20.21 7.82
CA ILE A 47 -2.90 20.59 9.02
C ILE A 47 -4.04 19.61 9.35
N PRO A 48 -4.98 19.26 8.44
CA PRO A 48 -6.06 18.33 8.73
C PRO A 48 -5.53 16.93 9.10
N LEU A 49 -4.47 16.47 8.43
CA LEU A 49 -3.86 15.18 8.70
C LEU A 49 -3.31 15.12 10.13
N VAL A 50 -2.55 16.12 10.55
CA VAL A 50 -2.01 16.20 11.90
C VAL A 50 -3.13 16.31 12.93
N TRP A 51 -4.17 17.09 12.63
CA TRP A 51 -5.33 17.25 13.53
C TRP A 51 -6.06 15.92 13.74
N VAL A 52 -6.38 15.20 12.66
CA VAL A 52 -7.05 13.89 12.75
C VAL A 52 -6.17 12.92 13.53
N LEU A 53 -4.87 12.83 13.21
CA LEU A 53 -3.94 11.94 13.90
C LEU A 53 -3.85 12.26 15.41
N PHE A 54 -3.70 13.54 15.74
CA PHE A 54 -3.70 14.00 17.14
C PHE A 54 -5.00 13.63 17.85
N THR A 55 -6.15 13.84 17.20
CA THR A 55 -7.45 13.53 17.79
C THR A 55 -7.62 12.03 18.01
N VAL A 56 -7.24 11.19 17.06
CA VAL A 56 -7.31 9.73 17.18
C VAL A 56 -6.42 9.24 18.32
N ILE A 57 -5.19 9.73 18.41
CA ILE A 57 -4.25 9.34 19.46
C ILE A 57 -4.77 9.82 20.83
N SER A 58 -5.14 11.10 20.98
CA SER A 58 -5.54 11.67 22.25
C SER A 58 -6.79 11.01 22.85
N LYS A 59 -7.76 10.62 22.00
CA LYS A 59 -9.01 9.98 22.43
C LYS A 59 -8.91 8.45 22.49
N GLY A 60 -8.06 7.81 21.67
CA GLY A 60 -7.95 6.36 21.60
C GLY A 60 -6.88 5.75 22.49
N ALA A 61 -5.84 6.48 22.86
CA ALA A 61 -4.67 5.95 23.54
C ALA A 61 -5.00 5.28 24.88
N ARG A 62 -5.91 5.85 25.66
CA ARG A 62 -6.27 5.34 27.01
C ARG A 62 -6.64 3.85 26.96
N LEU A 63 -7.52 3.44 26.04
CA LEU A 63 -7.97 2.06 25.94
C LEU A 63 -6.93 1.15 25.27
N VAL A 64 -6.25 1.64 24.24
CA VAL A 64 -5.26 0.85 23.48
C VAL A 64 -4.11 0.38 24.37
N PHE A 65 -3.71 1.12 25.39
CA PHE A 65 -2.67 0.71 26.34
C PHE A 65 -3.16 -0.22 27.45
N THR A 66 -4.42 -0.67 27.44
CA THR A 66 -4.92 -1.68 28.38
C THR A 66 -4.82 -3.09 27.78
N SER A 67 -4.47 -4.08 28.60
CA SER A 67 -4.43 -5.49 28.14
C SER A 67 -5.80 -6.02 27.71
N THR A 68 -6.87 -5.56 28.36
CA THR A 68 -8.24 -5.93 28.04
C THR A 68 -8.61 -5.56 26.60
N TRP A 69 -8.08 -4.47 26.07
CA TRP A 69 -8.32 -4.04 24.69
C TRP A 69 -7.88 -5.08 23.65
N TRP A 70 -6.74 -5.71 23.87
CA TRP A 70 -6.13 -6.67 22.95
C TRP A 70 -6.61 -8.11 23.16
N LEU A 71 -7.20 -8.45 24.30
CA LEU A 71 -7.55 -9.82 24.67
C LEU A 71 -9.05 -10.09 24.73
N GLN A 72 -9.87 -9.05 24.79
CA GLN A 72 -11.32 -9.20 24.92
C GLN A 72 -12.07 -8.77 23.65
N SER A 73 -13.27 -9.35 23.47
CA SER A 73 -14.24 -8.91 22.46
C SER A 73 -15.26 -7.93 23.06
N GLN A 74 -16.20 -7.47 22.24
CA GLN A 74 -17.34 -6.67 22.71
C GLN A 74 -18.60 -7.52 23.01
N ARG A 75 -18.48 -8.84 23.06
CA ARG A 75 -19.63 -9.71 23.30
C ARG A 75 -20.26 -9.40 24.66
N GLY A 76 -21.57 -9.08 24.63
CA GLY A 76 -22.32 -8.71 25.85
C GLY A 76 -22.03 -7.32 26.42
N ILE A 77 -21.24 -6.50 25.72
CA ILE A 77 -20.90 -5.13 26.12
C ILE A 77 -21.76 -4.14 25.32
N THR A 78 -22.60 -3.40 26.03
CA THR A 78 -23.38 -2.30 25.40
C THR A 78 -22.56 -1.02 25.26
N PRO A 79 -22.96 -0.04 24.42
CA PRO A 79 -22.30 1.26 24.34
C PRO A 79 -22.16 2.01 25.67
N ARG A 80 -23.10 1.80 26.60
CA ARG A 80 -23.14 2.47 27.91
C ARG A 80 -22.26 1.81 28.97
N ARG A 81 -21.83 0.56 28.73
CA ARG A 81 -21.04 -0.21 29.70
C ARG A 81 -19.56 -0.02 29.44
N GLU A 82 -18.78 0.17 30.49
CA GLU A 82 -17.32 0.15 30.42
C GLU A 82 -16.79 -1.26 30.13
N GLY A 83 -15.56 -1.33 29.59
CA GLY A 83 -14.86 -2.58 29.24
C GLY A 83 -15.10 -3.03 27.81
N GLY A 84 -14.73 -4.28 27.52
CA GLY A 84 -14.65 -4.82 26.16
C GLY A 84 -13.40 -4.37 25.42
N GLY A 85 -13.06 -5.10 24.38
CA GLY A 85 -11.86 -4.86 23.58
C GLY A 85 -12.10 -5.03 22.08
N ALA A 86 -11.02 -4.97 21.31
CA ALA A 86 -11.06 -5.03 19.85
C ALA A 86 -10.57 -6.36 19.28
N TYR A 87 -10.28 -7.38 20.10
CA TYR A 87 -9.70 -8.64 19.66
C TYR A 87 -10.44 -9.26 18.47
N HIS A 88 -11.78 -9.34 18.54
CA HIS A 88 -12.63 -9.84 17.45
C HIS A 88 -12.44 -9.07 16.14
N ALA A 89 -12.34 -7.74 16.24
CA ALA A 89 -12.20 -6.87 15.09
C ALA A 89 -10.76 -6.87 14.51
N ILE A 90 -9.76 -7.02 15.37
CA ILE A 90 -8.36 -7.16 14.96
C ILE A 90 -8.18 -8.45 14.18
N ILE A 91 -8.63 -9.59 14.72
CA ILE A 91 -8.53 -10.90 14.06
C ILE A 91 -9.23 -10.88 12.70
N GLY A 92 -10.47 -10.41 12.64
CA GLY A 92 -11.18 -10.39 11.35
C GLY A 92 -10.55 -9.45 10.32
N THR A 93 -10.01 -8.29 10.74
CA THR A 93 -9.26 -7.42 9.83
C THR A 93 -8.03 -8.11 9.28
N LEU A 94 -7.25 -8.79 10.13
CA LEU A 94 -6.05 -9.51 9.72
C LEU A 94 -6.37 -10.71 8.83
N GLU A 95 -7.42 -11.46 9.15
CA GLU A 95 -7.87 -12.62 8.38
C GLU A 95 -8.31 -12.22 6.98
N ILE A 96 -9.18 -11.21 6.86
CA ILE A 96 -9.65 -10.70 5.56
C ILE A 96 -8.46 -10.15 4.74
N ALA A 97 -7.56 -9.38 5.36
CA ALA A 97 -6.39 -8.84 4.70
C ALA A 97 -5.43 -9.94 4.23
N LEU A 98 -5.23 -10.98 5.03
CA LEU A 98 -4.39 -12.13 4.70
C LEU A 98 -4.96 -12.91 3.50
N ILE A 99 -6.26 -13.24 3.51
CA ILE A 99 -6.91 -13.94 2.40
C ILE A 99 -6.82 -13.12 1.12
N CYS A 100 -7.08 -11.81 1.21
CA CYS A 100 -6.92 -10.90 0.09
C CYS A 100 -5.48 -10.91 -0.45
N ALA A 101 -4.48 -10.80 0.43
CA ALA A 101 -3.07 -10.79 0.05
C ALA A 101 -2.62 -12.11 -0.60
N LEU A 102 -3.04 -13.25 -0.07
CA LEU A 102 -2.71 -14.56 -0.63
C LEU A 102 -3.17 -14.74 -2.08
N ILE A 103 -4.18 -13.99 -2.50
CA ILE A 103 -4.68 -14.00 -3.88
C ILE A 103 -4.07 -12.84 -4.68
N ALA A 104 -4.19 -11.61 -4.18
CA ALA A 104 -3.83 -10.40 -4.91
C ALA A 104 -2.32 -10.27 -5.15
N VAL A 105 -1.49 -10.68 -4.17
CA VAL A 105 -0.03 -10.51 -4.29
C VAL A 105 0.56 -11.43 -5.36
N PRO A 106 0.32 -12.74 -5.35
CA PRO A 106 0.83 -13.62 -6.41
C PRO A 106 0.32 -13.20 -7.80
N LEU A 107 -0.97 -12.91 -7.94
CA LEU A 107 -1.55 -12.50 -9.22
C LEU A 107 -0.97 -11.17 -9.72
N GLY A 108 -0.82 -10.19 -8.83
CA GLY A 108 -0.26 -8.88 -9.18
C GLY A 108 1.20 -8.97 -9.57
N VAL A 109 2.02 -9.70 -8.80
CA VAL A 109 3.45 -9.87 -9.09
C VAL A 109 3.66 -10.66 -10.37
N LEU A 110 2.98 -11.79 -10.56
CA LEU A 110 3.07 -12.60 -11.78
C LEU A 110 2.56 -11.83 -13.00
N GLY A 111 1.48 -11.06 -12.85
CA GLY A 111 0.96 -10.18 -13.89
C GLY A 111 1.99 -9.12 -14.32
N ALA A 112 2.66 -8.47 -13.37
CA ALA A 112 3.71 -7.49 -13.66
C ALA A 112 4.93 -8.13 -14.35
N ILE A 113 5.37 -9.32 -13.88
CA ILE A 113 6.44 -10.09 -14.54
C ILE A 113 6.04 -10.42 -15.97
N PHE A 114 4.82 -10.89 -16.20
CA PHE A 114 4.33 -11.16 -17.54
C PHE A 114 4.39 -9.93 -18.43
N LEU A 115 3.92 -8.77 -17.96
CA LEU A 115 3.89 -7.52 -18.72
C LEU A 115 5.29 -7.03 -19.10
N ILE A 116 6.24 -7.07 -18.16
CA ILE A 116 7.58 -6.49 -18.34
C ILE A 116 8.55 -7.46 -19.01
N GLU A 117 8.53 -8.73 -18.63
CA GLU A 117 9.53 -9.69 -19.06
C GLU A 117 9.11 -10.52 -20.27
N TYR A 118 7.82 -10.82 -20.42
CA TYR A 118 7.34 -11.72 -21.49
C TYR A 118 6.54 -11.05 -22.58
N ALA A 119 5.69 -10.09 -22.23
CA ALA A 119 4.71 -9.52 -23.16
C ALA A 119 5.03 -8.09 -23.60
N ARG A 120 6.26 -7.59 -23.38
CA ARG A 120 6.65 -6.21 -23.67
C ARG A 120 6.32 -5.85 -25.14
N GLY A 121 5.50 -4.82 -25.34
CA GLY A 121 5.11 -4.31 -26.67
C GLY A 121 4.00 -5.11 -27.38
N THR A 122 3.50 -6.20 -26.81
CA THR A 122 2.47 -7.04 -27.43
C THR A 122 1.05 -6.45 -27.27
N ARG A 123 0.09 -6.95 -28.09
CA ARG A 123 -1.33 -6.63 -27.92
C ARG A 123 -1.89 -7.16 -26.60
N ALA A 124 -1.41 -8.32 -26.14
CA ALA A 124 -1.83 -8.91 -24.86
C ALA A 124 -1.44 -8.01 -23.69
N ALA A 125 -0.19 -7.47 -23.68
CA ALA A 125 0.22 -6.53 -22.64
C ALA A 125 -0.67 -5.29 -22.59
N ARG A 126 -1.03 -4.73 -23.74
CA ARG A 126 -1.93 -3.57 -23.83
C ARG A 126 -3.31 -3.88 -23.27
N ALA A 127 -3.88 -5.05 -23.60
CA ALA A 127 -5.19 -5.47 -23.08
C ALA A 127 -5.17 -5.65 -21.56
N VAL A 128 -4.14 -6.34 -21.01
CA VAL A 128 -4.00 -6.52 -19.56
C VAL A 128 -3.80 -5.17 -18.85
N SER A 129 -2.92 -4.29 -19.36
CA SER A 129 -2.72 -2.97 -18.78
C SER A 129 -4.00 -2.14 -18.79
N PHE A 130 -4.76 -2.16 -19.88
CA PHE A 130 -6.04 -1.47 -19.98
C PHE A 130 -7.06 -2.00 -18.96
N THR A 131 -7.16 -3.32 -18.79
CA THR A 131 -8.02 -3.93 -17.77
C THR A 131 -7.64 -3.50 -16.36
N VAL A 132 -6.33 -3.49 -16.05
CA VAL A 132 -5.81 -3.06 -14.75
C VAL A 132 -6.10 -1.57 -14.50
N ASP A 133 -6.01 -0.72 -15.53
CA ASP A 133 -6.34 0.71 -15.42
C ASP A 133 -7.84 0.92 -15.13
N ILE A 134 -8.72 0.15 -15.77
CA ILE A 134 -10.15 0.17 -15.47
C ILE A 134 -10.38 -0.25 -14.01
N LEU A 135 -9.77 -1.38 -13.57
CA LEU A 135 -9.92 -1.87 -12.20
C LEU A 135 -9.45 -0.84 -11.17
N SER A 136 -8.37 -0.10 -11.46
CA SER A 136 -7.86 0.93 -10.54
C SER A 136 -8.81 2.12 -10.36
N GLY A 137 -9.69 2.36 -11.31
CA GLY A 137 -10.71 3.43 -11.28
C GLY A 137 -12.06 3.01 -10.69
N ILE A 138 -12.26 1.73 -10.36
CA ILE A 138 -13.54 1.24 -9.83
C ILE A 138 -13.72 1.72 -8.38
N PRO A 139 -14.86 2.37 -8.03
CA PRO A 139 -15.21 2.64 -6.64
C PRO A 139 -15.36 1.36 -5.82
N SER A 140 -14.88 1.35 -4.57
CA SER A 140 -14.91 0.14 -3.72
C SER A 140 -16.32 -0.43 -3.50
N ILE A 141 -17.32 0.45 -3.46
CA ILE A 141 -18.72 0.01 -3.36
C ILE A 141 -19.19 -0.77 -4.61
N VAL A 142 -18.71 -0.39 -5.78
CA VAL A 142 -19.05 -1.08 -7.04
C VAL A 142 -18.40 -2.46 -7.08
N ALA A 143 -17.14 -2.58 -6.65
CA ALA A 143 -16.46 -3.86 -6.49
C ALA A 143 -17.22 -4.78 -5.52
N ALA A 144 -17.69 -4.22 -4.40
CA ALA A 144 -18.49 -4.97 -3.43
C ALA A 144 -19.84 -5.45 -4.00
N LEU A 145 -20.55 -4.58 -4.71
CA LEU A 145 -21.84 -4.94 -5.35
C LEU A 145 -21.64 -5.98 -6.47
N PHE A 146 -20.55 -5.89 -7.21
CA PHE A 146 -20.20 -6.89 -8.23
C PHE A 146 -20.01 -8.28 -7.59
N ILE A 147 -19.23 -8.35 -6.52
CA ILE A 147 -19.03 -9.62 -5.79
C ILE A 147 -20.32 -10.07 -5.12
N TYR A 148 -21.15 -9.16 -4.61
CA TYR A 148 -22.47 -9.51 -4.07
C TYR A 148 -23.35 -10.18 -5.15
N ALA A 149 -23.44 -9.56 -6.32
CA ALA A 149 -24.23 -10.12 -7.42
C ALA A 149 -23.69 -11.49 -7.87
N LEU A 150 -22.38 -11.61 -8.02
CA LEU A 150 -21.75 -12.84 -8.51
C LEU A 150 -21.79 -13.97 -7.47
N PHE A 151 -21.30 -13.73 -6.24
CA PHE A 151 -21.13 -14.77 -5.22
C PHE A 151 -22.44 -15.11 -4.53
N ILE A 152 -23.22 -14.09 -4.14
CA ILE A 152 -24.40 -14.29 -3.30
C ILE A 152 -25.63 -14.54 -4.18
N THR A 153 -25.86 -13.71 -5.21
CA THR A 153 -27.08 -13.80 -6.01
C THR A 153 -27.00 -14.91 -7.06
N ILE A 154 -25.88 -15.04 -7.79
CA ILE A 154 -25.76 -16.01 -8.90
C ILE A 154 -25.30 -17.37 -8.37
N PHE A 155 -24.25 -17.44 -7.56
CA PHE A 155 -23.71 -18.71 -7.06
C PHE A 155 -24.39 -19.22 -5.78
N GLY A 156 -25.21 -18.40 -5.12
CA GLY A 156 -25.94 -18.81 -3.91
C GLY A 156 -25.06 -18.98 -2.66
N PHE A 157 -23.85 -18.43 -2.65
CA PHE A 157 -22.99 -18.46 -1.45
C PHE A 157 -23.51 -17.50 -0.38
N SER A 158 -23.22 -17.79 0.88
CA SER A 158 -23.49 -16.89 1.98
C SER A 158 -22.57 -15.67 1.97
N ARG A 159 -23.00 -14.58 2.59
CA ARG A 159 -22.11 -13.47 2.97
C ARG A 159 -20.97 -14.02 3.80
N SER A 160 -19.76 -13.51 3.64
CA SER A 160 -18.60 -14.07 4.36
C SER A 160 -17.36 -13.19 4.22
N ALA A 161 -16.36 -13.43 5.08
CA ALA A 161 -15.05 -12.81 4.95
C ALA A 161 -14.37 -13.16 3.62
N ILE A 162 -14.61 -14.35 3.06
CA ILE A 162 -14.12 -14.73 1.73
C ILE A 162 -14.72 -13.81 0.66
N ALA A 163 -16.01 -13.56 0.68
CA ALA A 163 -16.66 -12.66 -0.27
C ALA A 163 -16.08 -11.24 -0.18
N VAL A 164 -15.87 -10.73 1.05
CA VAL A 164 -15.18 -9.46 1.29
C VAL A 164 -13.77 -9.47 0.70
N SER A 165 -12.99 -10.52 0.99
CA SER A 165 -11.62 -10.65 0.49
C SER A 165 -11.57 -10.67 -1.03
N CYS A 166 -12.50 -11.33 -1.71
CA CYS A 166 -12.59 -11.32 -3.18
C CYS A 166 -12.87 -9.91 -3.73
N ALA A 167 -13.73 -9.12 -3.08
CA ALA A 167 -13.96 -7.73 -3.47
C ALA A 167 -12.71 -6.87 -3.25
N LEU A 168 -11.99 -7.09 -2.15
CA LEU A 168 -10.74 -6.39 -1.85
C LEU A 168 -9.60 -6.80 -2.80
N VAL A 169 -9.59 -8.03 -3.31
CA VAL A 169 -8.63 -8.46 -4.36
C VAL A 169 -8.76 -7.58 -5.60
N LEU A 170 -9.98 -7.25 -6.04
CA LEU A 170 -10.18 -6.37 -7.19
C LEU A 170 -9.56 -4.98 -7.00
N LEU A 171 -9.52 -4.50 -5.75
CA LEU A 171 -8.94 -3.19 -5.40
C LEU A 171 -7.43 -3.26 -5.17
N MET A 172 -6.92 -4.35 -4.59
CA MET A 172 -5.51 -4.52 -4.26
C MET A 172 -4.66 -4.91 -5.47
N LEU A 173 -5.18 -5.76 -6.34
CA LEU A 173 -4.46 -6.31 -7.49
C LEU A 173 -3.85 -5.24 -8.40
N PRO A 174 -4.58 -4.17 -8.82
CA PRO A 174 -4.00 -3.10 -9.62
C PRO A 174 -2.84 -2.39 -8.92
N THR A 175 -2.96 -2.16 -7.61
CA THR A 175 -1.93 -1.49 -6.81
C THR A 175 -0.66 -2.32 -6.76
N VAL A 176 -0.76 -3.61 -6.48
CA VAL A 176 0.39 -4.54 -6.44
C VAL A 176 1.01 -4.69 -7.81
N LEU A 177 0.20 -4.85 -8.86
CA LEU A 177 0.68 -5.03 -10.22
C LEU A 177 1.43 -3.78 -10.70
N ARG A 178 0.86 -2.58 -10.56
CA ARG A 178 1.49 -1.34 -11.01
C ARG A 178 2.76 -1.02 -10.23
N SER A 179 2.76 -1.16 -8.91
CA SER A 179 3.99 -0.95 -8.13
C SER A 179 5.08 -1.96 -8.47
N THR A 180 4.73 -3.22 -8.70
CA THR A 180 5.68 -4.25 -9.14
C THR A 180 6.21 -3.94 -10.55
N GLU A 181 5.35 -3.56 -11.49
CA GLU A 181 5.72 -3.16 -12.85
C GLU A 181 6.74 -2.00 -12.84
N GLU A 182 6.49 -0.96 -12.05
CA GLU A 182 7.39 0.17 -11.90
C GLU A 182 8.75 -0.25 -11.34
N MET A 183 8.77 -1.12 -10.34
CA MET A 183 10.01 -1.61 -9.74
C MET A 183 10.81 -2.50 -10.70
N LEU A 184 10.15 -3.34 -11.48
CA LEU A 184 10.82 -4.18 -12.51
C LEU A 184 11.41 -3.33 -13.64
N LYS A 185 10.79 -2.20 -14.01
CA LYS A 185 11.32 -1.25 -14.99
C LYS A 185 12.60 -0.55 -14.52
N LEU A 186 12.79 -0.38 -13.22
CA LEU A 186 13.98 0.24 -12.64
C LEU A 186 15.21 -0.68 -12.64
N VAL A 187 15.04 -2.00 -12.85
CA VAL A 187 16.16 -2.92 -12.97
C VAL A 187 16.88 -2.67 -14.29
N PRO A 188 18.21 -2.35 -14.30
CA PRO A 188 18.95 -2.07 -15.53
C PRO A 188 18.95 -3.25 -16.50
N ASP A 189 18.77 -2.97 -17.81
CA ASP A 189 18.83 -4.02 -18.85
C ASP A 189 20.22 -4.67 -18.93
N SER A 190 21.29 -3.96 -18.57
CA SER A 190 22.65 -4.51 -18.50
C SER A 190 22.80 -5.71 -17.56
N LEU A 191 22.04 -5.77 -16.46
CA LEU A 191 22.03 -6.94 -15.57
C LEU A 191 21.38 -8.16 -16.23
N ARG A 192 20.34 -7.95 -17.04
CA ARG A 192 19.68 -9.01 -17.80
C ARG A 192 20.61 -9.54 -18.89
N GLU A 193 21.24 -8.63 -19.65
CA GLU A 193 22.20 -8.95 -20.72
C GLU A 193 23.41 -9.72 -20.17
N ALA A 194 24.00 -9.27 -19.07
CA ALA A 194 25.11 -9.97 -18.42
C ALA A 194 24.73 -11.40 -17.99
N SER A 195 23.52 -11.59 -17.44
CA SER A 195 23.03 -12.92 -17.06
C SER A 195 22.84 -13.83 -18.29
N TYR A 196 22.33 -13.29 -19.39
CA TYR A 196 22.16 -14.05 -20.64
C TYR A 196 23.50 -14.37 -21.29
N ALA A 197 24.49 -13.46 -21.24
CA ALA A 197 25.84 -13.71 -21.72
C ALA A 197 26.54 -14.87 -21.01
N LEU A 198 26.18 -15.11 -19.73
CA LEU A 198 26.65 -16.27 -18.96
C LEU A 198 25.83 -17.55 -19.22
N GLY A 199 24.93 -17.55 -20.22
CA GLY A 199 24.12 -18.72 -20.59
C GLY A 199 22.96 -19.01 -19.64
N VAL A 200 22.61 -18.08 -18.72
CA VAL A 200 21.50 -18.26 -17.78
C VAL A 200 20.16 -18.11 -18.51
N SER A 201 19.25 -19.08 -18.31
CA SER A 201 17.93 -19.03 -18.93
C SER A 201 17.09 -17.88 -18.40
N LYS A 202 16.17 -17.36 -19.23
CA LYS A 202 15.30 -16.21 -18.90
C LYS A 202 14.59 -16.34 -17.54
N TRP A 203 13.99 -17.48 -17.26
CA TRP A 203 13.31 -17.74 -15.98
C TRP A 203 14.27 -17.60 -14.78
N LYS A 204 15.49 -18.19 -14.90
CA LYS A 204 16.49 -18.11 -13.84
C LYS A 204 16.99 -16.68 -13.65
N THR A 205 17.15 -15.92 -14.73
CA THR A 205 17.50 -14.48 -14.68
C THR A 205 16.42 -13.70 -13.93
N ILE A 206 15.14 -13.91 -14.25
CA ILE A 206 14.03 -13.24 -13.56
C ILE A 206 14.04 -13.57 -12.06
N MET A 207 14.12 -14.86 -11.69
CA MET A 207 14.01 -15.28 -10.29
C MET A 207 15.25 -14.95 -9.45
N LYS A 208 16.46 -14.99 -10.04
CA LYS A 208 17.71 -14.85 -9.29
C LYS A 208 18.38 -13.47 -9.42
N VAL A 209 18.00 -12.67 -10.43
CA VAL A 209 18.58 -11.35 -10.66
C VAL A 209 17.51 -10.27 -10.58
N VAL A 210 16.47 -10.35 -11.40
CA VAL A 210 15.51 -9.26 -11.56
C VAL A 210 14.64 -9.09 -10.29
N ILE A 211 14.00 -10.16 -9.82
CA ILE A 211 13.12 -10.10 -8.63
C ILE A 211 13.89 -9.70 -7.36
N PRO A 212 15.05 -10.31 -7.04
CA PRO A 212 15.81 -9.88 -5.86
C PRO A 212 16.22 -8.41 -5.92
N THR A 213 16.68 -7.92 -7.07
CA THR A 213 17.04 -6.50 -7.25
C THR A 213 15.85 -5.56 -7.04
N ALA A 214 14.64 -5.94 -7.49
CA ALA A 214 13.41 -5.17 -7.33
C ALA A 214 12.69 -5.41 -5.99
N PHE A 215 13.11 -6.41 -5.19
CA PHE A 215 12.36 -6.93 -4.05
C PHE A 215 11.97 -5.87 -3.02
N GLY A 216 12.88 -4.94 -2.69
CA GLY A 216 12.60 -3.87 -1.74
C GLY A 216 11.44 -2.95 -2.15
N GLY A 217 11.37 -2.64 -3.45
CA GLY A 217 10.28 -1.83 -4.01
C GLY A 217 8.97 -2.62 -4.13
N ILE A 218 9.03 -3.87 -4.58
CA ILE A 218 7.88 -4.77 -4.67
C ILE A 218 7.24 -4.95 -3.29
N SER A 219 8.04 -5.25 -2.27
CA SER A 219 7.57 -5.39 -0.89
C SER A 219 6.89 -4.13 -0.37
N THR A 220 7.42 -2.95 -0.69
CA THR A 220 6.81 -1.67 -0.32
C THR A 220 5.45 -1.49 -1.00
N GLY A 221 5.32 -1.82 -2.29
CA GLY A 221 4.06 -1.75 -3.02
C GLY A 221 3.00 -2.72 -2.48
N VAL A 222 3.40 -3.94 -2.12
CA VAL A 222 2.51 -4.93 -1.49
C VAL A 222 1.96 -4.41 -0.16
N VAL A 223 2.82 -3.86 0.69
CA VAL A 223 2.39 -3.34 2.00
C VAL A 223 1.51 -2.10 1.86
N LEU A 224 1.78 -1.24 0.87
CA LEU A 224 0.90 -0.10 0.57
C LEU A 224 -0.50 -0.59 0.14
N GLY A 225 -0.57 -1.62 -0.69
CA GLY A 225 -1.83 -2.28 -1.05
C GLY A 225 -2.56 -2.87 0.15
N LEU A 226 -1.84 -3.58 1.04
CA LEU A 226 -2.40 -4.12 2.30
C LEU A 226 -2.93 -3.01 3.22
N ALA A 227 -2.14 -1.96 3.43
CA ALA A 227 -2.55 -0.82 4.26
C ALA A 227 -3.86 -0.19 3.75
N ARG A 228 -4.00 -0.09 2.43
CA ARG A 228 -5.21 0.42 1.80
C ARG A 228 -6.41 -0.50 2.07
N VAL A 229 -6.32 -1.79 1.78
CA VAL A 229 -7.46 -2.71 1.92
C VAL A 229 -7.90 -2.93 3.36
N MET A 230 -6.97 -2.84 4.32
CA MET A 230 -7.30 -2.92 5.76
C MET A 230 -8.17 -1.76 6.26
N GLY A 231 -8.14 -0.61 5.59
CA GLY A 231 -8.98 0.55 5.89
C GLY A 231 -10.30 0.60 5.12
N GLU A 232 -10.51 -0.28 4.14
CA GLU A 232 -11.73 -0.28 3.33
C GLU A 232 -12.95 -0.70 4.15
N THR A 233 -14.03 0.08 4.02
CA THR A 233 -15.26 -0.14 4.81
C THR A 233 -16.42 -0.63 3.95
N ALA A 234 -16.57 -0.13 2.71
CA ALA A 234 -17.72 -0.41 1.87
C ALA A 234 -17.92 -1.91 1.56
N PRO A 235 -16.90 -2.70 1.18
CA PRO A 235 -17.05 -4.14 0.97
C PRO A 235 -17.48 -4.89 2.23
N LEU A 236 -16.97 -4.50 3.38
CA LEU A 236 -17.31 -5.10 4.67
C LEU A 236 -18.79 -4.91 5.01
N LEU A 237 -19.33 -3.70 4.79
CA LEU A 237 -20.74 -3.40 5.11
C LEU A 237 -21.74 -4.17 4.24
N ILE A 238 -21.34 -4.53 3.01
CA ILE A 238 -22.22 -5.19 2.05
C ILE A 238 -22.12 -6.72 2.13
N LEU A 239 -20.89 -7.24 2.29
CA LEU A 239 -20.57 -8.66 2.06
C LEU A 239 -20.41 -9.47 3.35
N VAL A 240 -20.43 -8.86 4.52
CA VAL A 240 -20.38 -9.57 5.81
C VAL A 240 -21.18 -8.81 6.86
N SER A 241 -21.87 -9.51 7.74
CA SER A 241 -22.59 -8.88 8.86
C SER A 241 -21.60 -8.62 10.00
N TYR A 242 -21.66 -7.42 10.60
CA TYR A 242 -20.77 -7.09 11.73
C TYR A 242 -21.09 -7.92 12.96
N ALA A 243 -20.10 -8.57 13.53
CA ALA A 243 -20.17 -9.32 14.78
C ALA A 243 -19.30 -8.70 15.86
N VAL A 244 -19.79 -8.65 17.08
CA VAL A 244 -19.07 -8.21 18.28
C VAL A 244 -18.33 -9.35 18.99
N GLY A 245 -18.58 -10.59 18.57
CA GLY A 245 -17.94 -11.81 19.06
C GLY A 245 -16.75 -12.23 18.22
N ILE A 246 -15.89 -13.07 18.82
CA ILE A 246 -14.74 -13.65 18.10
C ILE A 246 -15.26 -14.71 17.13
N ASN A 247 -14.83 -14.62 15.89
CA ASN A 247 -15.11 -15.60 14.85
C ASN A 247 -13.85 -15.84 14.01
N PHE A 248 -13.45 -17.09 13.86
CA PHE A 248 -12.29 -17.53 13.08
C PHE A 248 -12.70 -18.24 11.79
N SER A 249 -13.99 -18.28 11.48
CA SER A 249 -14.45 -18.95 10.26
C SER A 249 -14.61 -17.94 9.12
N PRO A 250 -13.78 -18.00 8.08
CA PRO A 250 -13.84 -17.07 6.96
C PRO A 250 -15.09 -17.28 6.09
N THR A 251 -15.79 -18.39 6.24
CA THR A 251 -17.03 -18.74 5.53
C THR A 251 -18.29 -18.32 6.28
N SER A 252 -18.17 -17.87 7.52
CA SER A 252 -19.29 -17.44 8.34
C SER A 252 -19.91 -16.13 7.84
N ASP A 253 -21.23 -16.03 7.99
CA ASP A 253 -22.03 -14.86 7.62
C ASP A 253 -21.71 -13.61 8.47
N THR A 254 -21.07 -13.79 9.60
CA THR A 254 -20.76 -12.69 10.54
C THR A 254 -19.29 -12.63 10.88
N MET A 255 -18.70 -11.44 10.82
CA MET A 255 -17.31 -11.19 11.24
C MET A 255 -17.13 -9.75 11.73
N GLY A 256 -16.36 -9.57 12.79
CA GLY A 256 -15.93 -8.24 13.24
C GLY A 256 -14.69 -7.80 12.45
N ALA A 257 -14.63 -6.51 12.07
CA ALA A 257 -13.43 -5.89 11.54
C ALA A 257 -13.30 -4.47 12.10
N LEU A 258 -12.07 -3.93 12.16
CA LEU A 258 -11.83 -2.59 12.71
C LEU A 258 -12.62 -1.50 11.97
N PRO A 259 -12.67 -1.47 10.59
CA PRO A 259 -13.47 -0.47 9.91
C PRO A 259 -14.97 -0.56 10.21
N THR A 260 -15.51 -1.78 10.32
CA THR A 260 -16.94 -1.96 10.68
C THR A 260 -17.21 -1.62 12.14
N MET A 261 -16.26 -1.89 13.05
CA MET A 261 -16.35 -1.47 14.45
C MET A 261 -16.38 0.05 14.58
N ILE A 262 -15.54 0.76 13.83
CA ILE A 262 -15.54 2.23 13.77
C ILE A 262 -16.87 2.74 13.23
N ASN A 263 -17.34 2.19 12.12
CA ASN A 263 -18.57 2.62 11.48
C ASN A 263 -19.81 2.37 12.34
N SER A 264 -19.89 1.21 13.02
CA SER A 264 -21.03 0.85 13.87
C SER A 264 -21.13 1.70 15.14
N GLY A 265 -20.01 2.26 15.59
CA GLY A 265 -19.96 3.09 16.79
C GLY A 265 -19.97 4.61 16.54
N ARG A 266 -19.95 5.07 15.30
CA ARG A 266 -19.79 6.49 14.95
C ARG A 266 -20.88 7.41 15.50
N ASP A 267 -22.11 6.90 15.59
CA ASP A 267 -23.29 7.66 16.02
C ASP A 267 -23.50 7.63 17.54
N GLN A 268 -22.55 7.08 18.30
CA GLN A 268 -22.62 7.03 19.75
C GLN A 268 -22.34 8.41 20.37
N ALA A 269 -23.07 8.74 21.43
CA ALA A 269 -22.85 9.99 22.14
C ALA A 269 -21.42 10.07 22.73
N PRO A 270 -20.75 11.25 22.66
CA PRO A 270 -19.39 11.43 23.18
C PRO A 270 -19.19 11.13 24.67
N THR A 271 -20.29 11.15 25.44
CA THR A 271 -20.32 10.86 26.88
C THR A 271 -20.35 9.36 27.21
N LEU A 272 -20.53 8.50 26.20
CA LEU A 272 -20.64 7.06 26.41
C LEU A 272 -19.27 6.37 26.26
N PRO A 273 -18.98 5.33 27.06
CA PRO A 273 -17.76 4.53 26.91
C PRO A 273 -17.58 3.92 25.51
N GLY A 274 -18.69 3.64 24.83
CA GLY A 274 -18.68 3.17 23.44
C GLY A 274 -17.99 4.12 22.48
N TYR A 275 -18.09 5.41 22.70
CA TYR A 275 -17.43 6.43 21.88
C TYR A 275 -15.89 6.36 21.98
N GLU A 276 -15.35 6.14 23.18
CA GLU A 276 -13.89 5.94 23.35
C GLU A 276 -13.40 4.70 22.60
N ARG A 277 -14.20 3.62 22.55
CA ARG A 277 -13.87 2.39 21.80
C ARG A 277 -13.75 2.62 20.29
N VAL A 278 -14.54 3.53 19.74
CA VAL A 278 -14.43 3.91 18.32
C VAL A 278 -13.07 4.55 18.02
N TRP A 279 -12.65 5.50 18.86
CA TRP A 279 -11.34 6.15 18.72
C TRP A 279 -10.17 5.18 18.94
N ALA A 280 -10.34 4.28 19.91
CA ALA A 280 -9.36 3.24 20.18
C ALA A 280 -9.24 2.24 19.00
N ALA A 281 -10.36 1.88 18.36
CA ALA A 281 -10.35 1.04 17.16
C ALA A 281 -9.64 1.75 15.99
N ALA A 282 -9.90 3.04 15.78
CA ALA A 282 -9.20 3.85 14.78
C ALA A 282 -7.69 3.94 15.06
N PHE A 283 -7.30 4.15 16.32
CA PHE A 283 -5.89 4.18 16.71
C PHE A 283 -5.23 2.81 16.53
N THR A 284 -5.93 1.72 16.88
CA THR A 284 -5.44 0.35 16.66
C THR A 284 -5.19 0.07 15.19
N LEU A 285 -6.10 0.48 14.30
CA LEU A 285 -5.91 0.33 12.85
C LEU A 285 -4.66 1.07 12.36
N ILE A 286 -4.44 2.31 12.82
CA ILE A 286 -3.23 3.08 12.50
C ILE A 286 -1.97 2.36 12.98
N ILE A 287 -1.98 1.83 14.22
CA ILE A 287 -0.83 1.08 14.76
C ILE A 287 -0.53 -0.15 13.90
N ILE A 288 -1.53 -0.95 13.56
CA ILE A 288 -1.34 -2.16 12.75
C ILE A 288 -0.76 -1.81 11.38
N VAL A 289 -1.33 -0.81 10.69
CA VAL A 289 -0.83 -0.35 9.39
C VAL A 289 0.59 0.20 9.51
N MET A 290 0.90 0.95 10.56
CA MET A 290 2.26 1.47 10.82
C MET A 290 3.26 0.33 11.07
N LEU A 291 2.90 -0.65 11.88
CA LEU A 291 3.75 -1.83 12.15
C LEU A 291 4.02 -2.63 10.87
N LEU A 292 3.00 -2.86 10.03
CA LEU A 292 3.17 -3.52 8.73
C LEU A 292 4.13 -2.74 7.83
N ASN A 293 4.01 -1.41 7.76
CA ASN A 293 4.92 -0.57 7.00
C ASN A 293 6.38 -0.63 7.53
N LEU A 294 6.55 -0.64 8.86
CA LEU A 294 7.88 -0.76 9.48
C LEU A 294 8.49 -2.15 9.21
N LEU A 295 7.71 -3.21 9.32
CA LEU A 295 8.15 -4.58 9.00
C LEU A 295 8.59 -4.69 7.55
N ALA A 296 7.82 -4.17 6.60
CA ALA A 296 8.20 -4.19 5.18
C ALA A 296 9.50 -3.42 4.91
N ARG A 297 9.67 -2.25 5.51
CA ARG A 297 10.91 -1.48 5.41
C ARG A 297 12.09 -2.22 6.03
N GLY A 298 11.87 -2.92 7.14
CA GLY A 298 12.88 -3.77 7.79
C GLY A 298 13.33 -4.90 6.85
N ILE A 299 12.38 -5.64 6.28
CA ILE A 299 12.63 -6.72 5.32
C ILE A 299 13.38 -6.20 4.08
N ALA A 300 12.93 -5.08 3.51
CA ALA A 300 13.57 -4.47 2.35
C ALA A 300 15.02 -4.02 2.63
N ARG A 301 15.32 -3.55 3.85
CA ARG A 301 16.70 -3.19 4.26
C ARG A 301 17.57 -4.42 4.47
N ALA A 302 17.03 -5.45 5.13
CA ALA A 302 17.76 -6.71 5.36
C ALA A 302 18.13 -7.43 4.05
N SER A 303 17.27 -7.33 3.02
CA SER A 303 17.55 -7.85 1.68
C SER A 303 18.73 -7.15 1.02
N LYS A 304 18.82 -5.82 1.09
CA LYS A 304 19.94 -5.04 0.53
C LYS A 304 21.29 -5.30 1.23
N LEU A 305 21.28 -5.70 2.49
CA LEU A 305 22.53 -6.02 3.24
C LEU A 305 23.13 -7.38 2.87
N LYS A 306 22.35 -8.29 2.29
CA LYS A 306 22.83 -9.59 1.79
C LYS A 306 23.51 -9.52 0.41
N GLU A 307 23.36 -8.40 -0.30
CA GLU A 307 23.96 -8.17 -1.63
C GLU A 307 25.34 -7.49 -1.57
N LYS A 308 25.80 -7.11 -0.38
CA LYS A 308 27.17 -6.64 -0.12
C LYS A 308 28.03 -7.75 0.45
#